data_c6da043ca7e166263632eb5d3e9cb3f6
#
_entry.id   c6da043ca7e166263632eb5d3e9cb3f6
#
_cell.length_a   1.000
_cell.length_b   1.000
_cell.length_c   1.000
_cell.angle_alpha   90.00
_cell.angle_beta   90.00
_cell.angle_gamma   90.00
#
_symmetry.space_group_name_H-M   'P 1'
#
loop_
_entity.id
_entity.type
_entity.pdbx_description
1 polymer ?
#
loop_
_entity_poly.entity_id
_entity_poly.type
_entity_poly.pdbx_seq_one_letter_code
_entity_poly.pdbx_strand_id
1 'polypeptide(L)'
;LLSRRQRQMCIRDRAEMGYLAAYFGVFLEVNTLNQKQQKIAVISDKGRVTAQLFAVQIRKVVDSSSQLDILSPSEAVSGILDQYDIVICTTEHIIECECPVIYIHEIFDENELKNKLRQAKFCKGTDAAILDDNWYVMANILKEDTFFNLSEQEDYTSALNYMIDTLEKRGYVDADFKERVWEKESRSSMTIDNIAIPHAVQKAGDSIVLSVGVFRKPMPYKEDNIQIIFLLALPEEIRDENRLVCVYDEIMSLVKNDEMIEKITQSENYIDFMKVLYKRN
;
A
#
# COMPACT_ATOMS: atom_id res chain seq x y z
N LEU A 1 34.26 -12.12 9.44
CA LEU A 1 34.70 -10.75 9.69
C LEU A 1 34.26 -9.88 8.51
N LEU A 2 33.11 -9.22 8.64
CA LEU A 2 32.62 -8.24 7.66
C LEU A 2 33.62 -7.09 7.49
N SER A 3 33.87 -6.68 6.26
CA SER A 3 34.80 -5.59 5.95
C SER A 3 34.34 -4.27 6.59
N ARG A 4 35.26 -3.32 6.83
CA ARG A 4 34.95 -1.99 7.38
C ARG A 4 33.88 -1.25 6.55
N ARG A 5 33.86 -1.45 5.22
CA ARG A 5 32.85 -0.91 4.29
C ARG A 5 31.46 -1.54 4.50
N GLN A 6 31.39 -2.85 4.67
CA GLN A 6 30.11 -3.54 4.93
C GLN A 6 29.51 -3.13 6.28
N ARG A 7 30.34 -2.88 7.31
CA ARG A 7 29.86 -2.35 8.59
C ARG A 7 29.36 -0.90 8.50
N GLN A 8 29.97 -0.06 7.68
CA GLN A 8 29.50 1.31 7.47
C GLN A 8 28.20 1.33 6.64
N MET A 9 28.03 0.45 5.64
CA MET A 9 26.79 0.30 4.88
C MET A 9 25.64 -0.17 5.77
N CYS A 10 25.82 -1.23 6.56
CA CYS A 10 24.79 -1.68 7.51
C CYS A 10 24.41 -0.64 8.58
N ILE A 11 25.34 0.28 8.95
CA ILE A 11 25.04 1.36 9.90
C ILE A 11 24.27 2.49 9.20
N ARG A 12 24.57 2.78 7.94
CA ARG A 12 23.90 3.81 7.15
C ARG A 12 22.48 3.40 6.80
N ASP A 13 22.28 2.17 6.31
CA ASP A 13 20.93 1.59 6.06
C ASP A 13 20.10 1.52 7.34
N ARG A 14 20.71 1.14 8.47
CA ARG A 14 20.03 1.17 9.77
C ARG A 14 19.71 2.59 10.25
N ALA A 15 20.55 3.57 9.92
CA ALA A 15 20.28 4.97 10.27
C ALA A 15 19.16 5.55 9.38
N GLU A 16 19.14 5.28 8.08
CA GLU A 16 18.08 5.71 7.17
C GLU A 16 16.74 5.00 7.46
N MET A 17 16.77 3.70 7.74
CA MET A 17 15.61 2.96 8.28
C MET A 17 15.19 3.50 9.64
N GLY A 18 16.15 3.90 10.48
CA GLY A 18 15.91 4.55 11.77
C GLY A 18 15.29 5.94 11.61
N TYR A 19 15.71 6.73 10.63
CA TYR A 19 15.10 8.02 10.32
C TYR A 19 13.70 7.88 9.73
N LEU A 20 13.47 6.93 8.85
CA LEU A 20 12.13 6.58 8.36
C LEU A 20 11.25 6.09 9.51
N ALA A 21 11.73 5.16 10.34
CA ALA A 21 10.99 4.68 11.50
C ALA A 21 10.74 5.76 12.55
N ALA A 22 11.69 6.70 12.78
CA ALA A 22 11.51 7.84 13.67
C ALA A 22 10.55 8.87 13.07
N TYR A 23 10.63 9.15 11.76
CA TYR A 23 9.71 10.05 11.06
C TYR A 23 8.28 9.48 11.09
N PHE A 24 8.11 8.20 10.82
CA PHE A 24 6.82 7.51 10.94
C PHE A 24 6.37 7.37 12.41
N GLY A 25 7.29 7.17 13.35
CA GLY A 25 6.98 7.11 14.78
C GLY A 25 6.44 8.43 15.31
N VAL A 26 7.10 9.55 15.00
CA VAL A 26 6.63 10.90 15.36
C VAL A 26 5.30 11.21 14.67
N PHE A 27 5.13 10.81 13.41
CA PHE A 27 3.89 10.99 12.67
C PHE A 27 2.74 10.18 13.26
N LEU A 28 3.00 8.94 13.67
CA LEU A 28 2.01 8.10 14.36
C LEU A 28 1.65 8.69 15.75
N GLU A 29 2.61 9.24 16.48
CA GLU A 29 2.34 9.91 17.78
C GLU A 29 1.54 11.21 17.60
N VAL A 30 1.82 12.02 16.59
CA VAL A 30 1.06 13.25 16.31
C VAL A 30 -0.37 12.92 15.89
N ASN A 31 -0.59 11.86 15.13
CA ASN A 31 -1.95 11.41 14.76
C ASN A 31 -2.71 10.74 15.92
N THR A 32 -2.01 10.13 16.89
CA THR A 32 -2.67 9.63 18.11
C THR A 32 -3.13 10.75 19.04
N LEU A 33 -2.50 11.93 19.01
CA LEU A 33 -2.92 13.10 19.80
C LEU A 33 -4.18 13.79 19.24
N ASN A 34 -4.54 13.54 17.98
CA ASN A 34 -5.77 14.03 17.33
C ASN A 34 -6.86 12.95 17.25
N GLN A 35 -6.99 12.07 18.26
CA GLN A 35 -8.00 11.01 18.30
C GLN A 35 -9.43 11.61 18.36
N LYS A 36 -9.98 11.89 17.20
CA LYS A 36 -11.42 12.01 17.02
C LYS A 36 -12.02 10.65 17.37
N GLN A 37 -12.99 10.64 18.28
CA GLN A 37 -13.72 9.43 18.64
C GLN A 37 -14.23 8.75 17.38
N GLN A 38 -13.67 7.57 17.01
CA GLN A 38 -14.07 6.86 15.79
C GLN A 38 -15.45 6.24 15.95
N LYS A 39 -16.29 6.39 14.94
CA LYS A 39 -17.59 5.72 14.85
C LYS A 39 -17.49 4.51 13.91
N ILE A 40 -17.75 3.34 14.42
CA ILE A 40 -17.66 2.08 13.69
C ILE A 40 -19.04 1.42 13.65
N ALA A 41 -19.54 1.12 12.44
CA ALA A 41 -20.74 0.31 12.28
C ALA A 41 -20.37 -1.16 12.08
N VAL A 42 -21.05 -2.07 12.73
CA VAL A 42 -20.96 -3.51 12.52
C VAL A 42 -22.26 -4.00 11.91
N ILE A 43 -22.20 -4.53 10.69
CA ILE A 43 -23.37 -5.05 9.97
C ILE A 43 -23.30 -6.57 9.95
N SER A 44 -24.35 -7.22 10.43
CA SER A 44 -24.44 -8.69 10.43
C SER A 44 -25.86 -9.15 10.12
N ASP A 45 -25.98 -10.16 9.26
CA ASP A 45 -27.21 -10.87 8.93
C ASP A 45 -27.46 -12.11 9.80
N LYS A 46 -26.50 -12.48 10.66
CA LYS A 46 -26.51 -13.71 11.48
C LYS A 46 -27.34 -13.62 12.76
N GLY A 47 -28.14 -12.58 12.89
CA GLY A 47 -28.98 -12.37 14.06
C GLY A 47 -28.26 -11.62 15.21
N ARG A 48 -29.09 -11.05 16.10
CA ARG A 48 -28.66 -10.07 17.11
C ARG A 48 -27.61 -10.60 18.10
N VAL A 49 -27.71 -11.89 18.48
CA VAL A 49 -26.77 -12.50 19.44
C VAL A 49 -25.39 -12.67 18.83
N THR A 50 -25.32 -13.17 17.61
CA THR A 50 -24.06 -13.33 16.87
C THR A 50 -23.42 -11.98 16.61
N ALA A 51 -24.17 -10.99 16.16
CA ALA A 51 -23.68 -9.63 15.97
C ALA A 51 -23.09 -9.02 17.24
N GLN A 52 -23.72 -9.27 18.43
CA GLN A 52 -23.17 -8.83 19.71
C GLN A 52 -21.87 -9.54 20.08
N LEU A 53 -21.73 -10.84 19.80
CA LEU A 53 -20.47 -11.56 20.03
C LEU A 53 -19.34 -11.01 19.16
N PHE A 54 -19.63 -10.72 17.88
CA PHE A 54 -18.68 -10.04 17.00
C PHE A 54 -18.29 -8.66 17.54
N ALA A 55 -19.25 -7.87 17.94
CA ALA A 55 -18.99 -6.55 18.52
C ALA A 55 -18.09 -6.62 19.75
N VAL A 56 -18.24 -7.64 20.60
CA VAL A 56 -17.35 -7.86 21.77
C VAL A 56 -15.94 -8.21 21.33
N GLN A 57 -15.76 -9.04 20.29
CA GLN A 57 -14.45 -9.38 19.77
C GLN A 57 -13.78 -8.15 19.09
N ILE A 58 -14.55 -7.40 18.28
CA ILE A 58 -14.09 -6.16 17.65
C ILE A 58 -13.67 -5.14 18.70
N ARG A 59 -14.39 -5.01 19.80
CA ARG A 59 -14.05 -4.09 20.91
C ARG A 59 -12.70 -4.37 21.58
N LYS A 60 -12.16 -5.59 21.49
CA LYS A 60 -10.82 -5.91 22.00
C LYS A 60 -9.71 -5.36 21.09
N VAL A 61 -10.05 -5.11 19.84
CA VAL A 61 -9.11 -4.74 18.77
C VAL A 61 -9.15 -3.24 18.48
N VAL A 62 -10.33 -2.61 18.62
CA VAL A 62 -10.51 -1.17 18.43
C VAL A 62 -10.14 -0.39 19.69
N ASP A 63 -9.86 0.90 19.51
CA ASP A 63 -9.59 1.80 20.62
C ASP A 63 -10.78 1.88 21.57
N SER A 64 -10.52 1.92 22.87
CA SER A 64 -11.57 2.00 23.92
C SER A 64 -12.44 3.26 23.83
N SER A 65 -11.96 4.31 23.15
CA SER A 65 -12.68 5.55 22.88
C SER A 65 -13.63 5.46 21.70
N SER A 66 -13.54 4.40 20.87
CA SER A 66 -14.35 4.24 19.64
C SER A 66 -15.80 3.91 19.98
N GLN A 67 -16.73 4.59 19.30
CA GLN A 67 -18.17 4.24 19.34
C GLN A 67 -18.40 3.09 18.34
N LEU A 68 -19.06 2.02 18.80
CA LEU A 68 -19.36 0.84 18.00
C LEU A 68 -20.86 0.58 18.04
N ASP A 69 -21.51 0.70 16.88
CA ASP A 69 -22.94 0.48 16.71
C ASP A 69 -23.19 -0.78 15.87
N ILE A 70 -24.21 -1.55 16.23
CA ILE A 70 -24.61 -2.76 15.52
C ILE A 70 -25.84 -2.45 14.69
N LEU A 71 -25.74 -2.65 13.39
CA LEU A 71 -26.82 -2.43 12.43
C LEU A 71 -27.25 -3.75 11.78
N SER A 72 -28.52 -3.89 11.52
CA SER A 72 -29.03 -4.94 10.64
C SER A 72 -28.79 -4.56 9.16
N PRO A 73 -28.75 -5.50 8.21
CA PRO A 73 -28.63 -5.18 6.79
C PRO A 73 -29.74 -4.25 6.28
N SER A 74 -30.92 -4.28 6.87
CA SER A 74 -32.04 -3.39 6.52
C SER A 74 -31.85 -1.95 7.02
N GLU A 75 -31.04 -1.73 8.04
CA GLU A 75 -30.66 -0.42 8.58
C GLU A 75 -29.43 0.16 7.89
N ALA A 76 -28.69 -0.70 7.19
CA ALA A 76 -27.45 -0.37 6.48
C ALA A 76 -27.76 0.35 5.14
N VAL A 77 -28.32 1.54 5.22
CA VAL A 77 -28.62 2.39 4.06
C VAL A 77 -27.48 3.40 3.91
N SER A 78 -27.08 3.70 2.67
CA SER A 78 -25.97 4.60 2.31
C SER A 78 -25.96 5.88 3.16
N GLY A 79 -27.02 6.65 3.23
CA GLY A 79 -27.09 7.88 4.01
C GLY A 79 -26.97 7.72 5.54
N ILE A 80 -27.13 6.51 6.08
CA ILE A 80 -26.90 6.20 7.51
C ILE A 80 -25.43 5.81 7.70
N LEU A 81 -24.86 5.06 6.75
CA LEU A 81 -23.50 4.56 6.83
C LEU A 81 -22.45 5.67 6.69
N ASP A 82 -22.77 6.73 5.96
CA ASP A 82 -21.88 7.90 5.78
C ASP A 82 -21.58 8.67 7.08
N GLN A 83 -22.30 8.35 8.17
CA GLN A 83 -22.04 8.91 9.49
C GLN A 83 -20.92 8.18 10.25
N TYR A 84 -20.48 7.03 9.74
CA TYR A 84 -19.44 6.20 10.33
C TYR A 84 -18.10 6.42 9.65
N ASP A 85 -17.03 6.27 10.42
CA ASP A 85 -15.68 6.34 9.90
C ASP A 85 -15.25 5.01 9.25
N ILE A 86 -15.80 3.88 9.71
CA ILE A 86 -15.51 2.53 9.22
C ILE A 86 -16.78 1.67 9.36
N VAL A 87 -17.04 0.83 8.38
CA VAL A 87 -18.05 -0.22 8.41
C VAL A 87 -17.37 -1.59 8.44
N ILE A 88 -17.77 -2.45 9.37
CA ILE A 88 -17.34 -3.85 9.44
C ILE A 88 -18.54 -4.73 9.09
N CYS A 89 -18.40 -5.55 8.06
CA CYS A 89 -19.49 -6.35 7.51
C CYS A 89 -19.17 -7.83 7.59
N THR A 90 -20.13 -8.63 8.09
CA THR A 90 -20.06 -10.09 8.11
C THR A 90 -20.99 -10.75 7.09
N THR A 91 -21.63 -9.94 6.24
CA THR A 91 -22.53 -10.42 5.19
C THR A 91 -21.78 -10.54 3.87
N GLU A 92 -22.24 -11.44 2.98
CA GLU A 92 -21.72 -11.56 1.61
C GLU A 92 -22.28 -10.49 0.65
N HIS A 93 -23.18 -9.64 1.14
CA HIS A 93 -23.78 -8.59 0.32
C HIS A 93 -22.87 -7.38 0.22
N ILE A 94 -22.69 -6.87 -0.99
CA ILE A 94 -21.94 -5.64 -1.25
C ILE A 94 -22.73 -4.47 -0.64
N ILE A 95 -22.05 -3.69 0.19
CA ILE A 95 -22.59 -2.49 0.83
C ILE A 95 -21.99 -1.28 0.13
N GLU A 96 -22.85 -0.43 -0.41
CA GLU A 96 -22.45 0.83 -1.03
C GLU A 96 -22.47 1.96 0.00
N CYS A 97 -21.31 2.50 0.34
CA CYS A 97 -21.15 3.70 1.17
C CYS A 97 -19.84 4.41 0.84
N GLU A 98 -19.70 5.67 1.27
CA GLU A 98 -18.47 6.46 1.08
C GLU A 98 -17.37 6.13 2.09
N CYS A 99 -17.70 5.40 3.16
CA CYS A 99 -16.75 5.00 4.18
C CYS A 99 -16.12 3.64 3.88
N PRO A 100 -14.91 3.35 4.40
CA PRO A 100 -14.24 2.07 4.25
C PRO A 100 -15.09 0.91 4.80
N VAL A 101 -15.28 -0.14 3.99
CA VAL A 101 -15.99 -1.35 4.39
C VAL A 101 -15.00 -2.50 4.55
N ILE A 102 -14.93 -3.08 5.74
CA ILE A 102 -14.11 -4.24 6.05
C ILE A 102 -15.01 -5.48 6.09
N TYR A 103 -14.80 -6.41 5.17
CA TYR A 103 -15.47 -7.71 5.22
C TYR A 103 -14.65 -8.66 6.10
N ILE A 104 -15.33 -9.33 7.04
CA ILE A 104 -14.73 -10.34 7.91
C ILE A 104 -15.58 -11.61 7.91
N HIS A 105 -14.92 -12.76 8.01
CA HIS A 105 -15.60 -14.04 8.21
C HIS A 105 -15.96 -14.25 9.68
N GLU A 106 -16.80 -15.26 9.97
CA GLU A 106 -17.28 -15.58 11.32
C GLU A 106 -16.15 -15.88 12.33
N ILE A 107 -15.03 -16.41 11.84
CA ILE A 107 -13.83 -16.65 12.62
C ILE A 107 -12.72 -15.83 11.98
N PHE A 108 -12.26 -14.81 12.66
CA PHE A 108 -11.16 -13.96 12.19
C PHE A 108 -10.02 -13.90 13.22
N ASP A 109 -8.81 -13.75 12.73
CA ASP A 109 -7.63 -13.49 13.57
C ASP A 109 -7.65 -12.05 14.05
N GLU A 110 -7.40 -11.83 15.36
CA GLU A 110 -7.35 -10.47 15.94
C GLU A 110 -6.28 -9.59 15.28
N ASN A 111 -5.16 -10.17 14.80
CA ASN A 111 -4.11 -9.44 14.13
C ASN A 111 -4.52 -9.05 12.72
N GLU A 112 -5.23 -9.92 12.02
CA GLU A 112 -5.79 -9.64 10.71
C GLU A 112 -6.79 -8.47 10.79
N LEU A 113 -7.73 -8.51 11.72
CA LEU A 113 -8.66 -7.40 11.93
C LEU A 113 -7.93 -6.10 12.32
N LYS A 114 -6.87 -6.16 13.15
CA LYS A 114 -6.03 -4.98 13.47
C LYS A 114 -5.41 -4.38 12.23
N ASN A 115 -4.89 -5.20 11.32
CA ASN A 115 -4.28 -4.74 10.09
C ASN A 115 -5.33 -4.11 9.15
N LYS A 116 -6.48 -4.76 8.96
CA LYS A 116 -7.61 -4.23 8.17
C LYS A 116 -8.14 -2.90 8.75
N LEU A 117 -8.25 -2.80 10.07
CA LEU A 117 -8.66 -1.55 10.73
C LEU A 117 -7.62 -0.43 10.58
N ARG A 118 -6.32 -0.75 10.63
CA ARG A 118 -5.28 0.23 10.33
C ARG A 118 -5.41 0.73 8.89
N GLN A 119 -5.52 -0.18 7.93
CA GLN A 119 -5.69 0.17 6.51
C GLN A 119 -6.94 1.03 6.30
N ALA A 120 -8.07 0.66 6.89
CA ALA A 120 -9.31 1.42 6.78
C ALA A 120 -9.22 2.84 7.37
N LYS A 121 -8.46 3.04 8.45
CA LYS A 121 -8.19 4.39 9.00
C LYS A 121 -7.52 5.31 7.99
N PHE A 122 -6.80 4.74 7.04
CA PHE A 122 -5.99 5.43 6.06
C PHE A 122 -6.67 5.55 4.69
N CYS A 123 -7.77 4.85 4.46
CA CYS A 123 -8.53 4.86 3.21
C CYS A 123 -9.78 5.74 3.35
N LYS A 124 -9.64 7.07 3.50
CA LYS A 124 -10.77 8.00 3.46
C LYS A 124 -10.93 8.57 2.04
N GLY A 125 -12.09 8.36 1.44
CA GLY A 125 -12.46 8.92 0.13
C GLY A 125 -13.17 7.91 -0.75
N THR A 126 -13.61 8.34 -1.92
CA THR A 126 -14.37 7.57 -2.94
C THR A 126 -13.70 6.27 -3.43
N ASP A 127 -12.44 6.03 -3.04
CA ASP A 127 -11.69 4.81 -3.35
C ASP A 127 -11.73 3.79 -2.18
N ALA A 128 -12.57 3.99 -1.18
CA ALA A 128 -12.75 3.08 -0.06
C ALA A 128 -13.54 1.82 -0.46
N ALA A 129 -13.19 1.26 -1.62
CA ALA A 129 -13.73 0.00 -2.07
C ALA A 129 -13.30 -1.12 -1.13
N ILE A 130 -14.25 -1.91 -0.73
CA ILE A 130 -14.21 -3.27 -0.22
C ILE A 130 -12.80 -3.74 0.16
N LEU A 131 -12.45 -3.62 1.44
CA LEU A 131 -11.28 -4.25 2.00
C LEU A 131 -11.56 -5.77 2.13
N ASP A 132 -11.49 -6.47 1.01
CA ASP A 132 -11.47 -7.92 0.96
C ASP A 132 -10.07 -8.43 1.34
N ASP A 133 -9.93 -9.72 1.71
CA ASP A 133 -8.66 -10.33 2.13
C ASP A 133 -7.53 -10.21 1.11
N ASN A 134 -7.86 -9.87 -0.12
CA ASN A 134 -6.96 -9.74 -1.26
C ASN A 134 -6.75 -8.30 -1.75
N TRP A 135 -7.07 -7.30 -0.94
CA TRP A 135 -6.99 -5.92 -1.40
C TRP A 135 -5.65 -5.27 -1.06
N TYR A 136 -5.00 -4.68 -2.08
CA TYR A 136 -3.78 -3.90 -1.96
C TYR A 136 -4.03 -2.45 -2.39
N VAL A 137 -3.50 -1.50 -1.62
CA VAL A 137 -3.51 -0.07 -2.00
C VAL A 137 -2.80 0.11 -3.34
N MET A 138 -1.72 -0.64 -3.57
CA MET A 138 -1.02 -0.67 -4.85
C MET A 138 -1.95 -1.01 -6.01
N ALA A 139 -2.86 -1.97 -5.84
CA ALA A 139 -3.78 -2.41 -6.89
C ALA A 139 -4.73 -1.30 -7.36
N ASN A 140 -5.06 -0.36 -6.46
CA ASN A 140 -5.92 0.78 -6.80
C ASN A 140 -5.16 1.98 -7.37
N ILE A 141 -3.86 2.07 -7.13
CA ILE A 141 -3.02 3.16 -7.62
C ILE A 141 -2.40 2.78 -8.97
N LEU A 142 -2.01 1.51 -9.12
CA LEU A 142 -1.38 1.00 -10.32
C LEU A 142 -2.41 0.94 -11.46
N LYS A 143 -2.06 1.50 -12.60
CA LYS A 143 -2.87 1.46 -13.82
C LYS A 143 -2.22 0.52 -14.85
N GLU A 144 -3.01 0.06 -15.81
CA GLU A 144 -2.50 -0.81 -16.86
C GLU A 144 -1.34 -0.16 -17.63
N ASP A 145 -1.44 1.13 -17.87
CA ASP A 145 -0.43 1.90 -18.59
C ASP A 145 0.76 2.35 -17.73
N THR A 146 0.76 2.04 -16.42
CA THR A 146 1.91 2.23 -15.53
C THR A 146 2.58 0.91 -15.13
N PHE A 147 2.17 -0.22 -15.74
CA PHE A 147 2.87 -1.50 -15.65
C PHE A 147 3.79 -1.68 -16.87
N PHE A 148 5.01 -2.17 -16.64
CA PHE A 148 6.06 -2.32 -17.64
C PHE A 148 6.68 -3.72 -17.60
N ASN A 149 6.64 -4.42 -18.73
CA ASN A 149 7.49 -5.57 -18.96
C ASN A 149 8.84 -5.07 -19.47
N LEU A 150 9.88 -5.29 -18.66
CA LEU A 150 11.23 -4.77 -18.92
C LEU A 150 12.17 -5.82 -19.53
N SER A 151 11.64 -6.93 -20.03
CA SER A 151 12.43 -8.06 -20.54
C SER A 151 13.30 -7.72 -21.74
N GLU A 152 12.98 -6.65 -22.48
CA GLU A 152 13.72 -6.18 -23.65
C GLU A 152 14.77 -5.11 -23.31
N GLN A 153 14.84 -4.67 -22.07
CA GLN A 153 15.81 -3.65 -21.64
C GLN A 153 17.18 -4.27 -21.37
N GLU A 154 18.23 -3.58 -21.77
CA GLU A 154 19.61 -4.09 -21.68
C GLU A 154 20.18 -3.99 -20.26
N ASP A 155 19.80 -2.96 -19.51
CA ASP A 155 20.25 -2.69 -18.16
C ASP A 155 19.20 -1.93 -17.32
N TYR A 156 19.47 -1.83 -16.02
CA TYR A 156 18.60 -1.12 -15.08
C TYR A 156 18.41 0.36 -15.46
N THR A 157 19.46 1.04 -15.90
CA THR A 157 19.42 2.47 -16.24
C THR A 157 18.51 2.71 -17.45
N SER A 158 18.65 1.90 -18.48
CA SER A 158 17.80 1.94 -19.67
C SER A 158 16.33 1.66 -19.32
N ALA A 159 16.11 0.67 -18.46
CA ALA A 159 14.76 0.31 -18.00
C ALA A 159 14.08 1.43 -17.20
N LEU A 160 14.79 2.00 -16.22
CA LEU A 160 14.26 3.10 -15.42
C LEU A 160 14.00 4.34 -16.29
N ASN A 161 14.90 4.66 -17.21
CA ASN A 161 14.69 5.75 -18.18
C ASN A 161 13.46 5.50 -19.05
N TYR A 162 13.30 4.28 -19.56
CA TYR A 162 12.14 3.92 -20.39
C TYR A 162 10.82 4.09 -19.59
N MET A 163 10.78 3.68 -18.33
CA MET A 163 9.62 3.90 -17.47
C MET A 163 9.33 5.39 -17.30
N ILE A 164 10.33 6.19 -16.92
CA ILE A 164 10.17 7.62 -16.70
C ILE A 164 9.73 8.35 -17.96
N ASP A 165 10.42 8.13 -19.09
CA ASP A 165 10.11 8.77 -20.39
C ASP A 165 8.68 8.42 -20.87
N THR A 166 8.21 7.22 -20.54
CA THR A 166 6.84 6.80 -20.85
C THR A 166 5.82 7.51 -19.96
N LEU A 167 6.11 7.65 -18.66
CA LEU A 167 5.24 8.39 -17.73
C LEU A 167 5.15 9.88 -18.09
N GLU A 168 6.27 10.49 -18.48
CA GLU A 168 6.31 11.88 -18.96
C GLU A 168 5.45 12.06 -20.20
N LYS A 169 5.62 11.21 -21.23
CA LYS A 169 4.80 11.23 -22.47
C LYS A 169 3.31 11.07 -22.20
N ARG A 170 2.93 10.35 -21.14
CA ARG A 170 1.55 10.15 -20.72
C ARG A 170 1.02 11.24 -19.79
N GLY A 171 1.87 12.20 -19.39
CA GLY A 171 1.50 13.31 -18.53
C GLY A 171 1.36 12.96 -17.05
N TYR A 172 1.90 11.82 -16.61
CA TYR A 172 1.91 11.41 -15.21
C TYR A 172 2.97 12.13 -14.39
N VAL A 173 4.06 12.55 -15.04
CA VAL A 173 5.18 13.27 -14.42
C VAL A 173 5.60 14.42 -15.32
N ASP A 174 6.24 15.42 -14.74
CA ASP A 174 6.79 16.59 -15.44
C ASP A 174 8.17 16.28 -16.04
N ALA A 175 8.64 17.15 -16.95
CA ALA A 175 9.88 17.00 -17.71
C ALA A 175 11.15 16.90 -16.83
N ASP A 176 11.14 17.54 -15.66
CA ASP A 176 12.30 17.53 -14.74
C ASP A 176 12.28 16.35 -13.79
N PHE A 177 11.25 15.50 -13.81
CA PHE A 177 11.11 14.34 -12.91
C PHE A 177 12.27 13.36 -13.05
N LYS A 178 12.73 13.13 -14.27
CA LYS A 178 13.86 12.25 -14.57
C LYS A 178 15.15 12.69 -13.87
N GLU A 179 15.43 13.98 -13.90
CA GLU A 179 16.63 14.54 -13.26
C GLU A 179 16.55 14.35 -11.74
N ARG A 180 15.38 14.63 -11.13
CA ARG A 180 15.16 14.43 -9.68
C ARG A 180 15.29 12.97 -9.24
N VAL A 181 14.80 12.02 -10.04
CA VAL A 181 14.98 10.58 -9.76
C VAL A 181 16.45 10.24 -9.75
N TRP A 182 17.22 10.62 -10.80
CA TRP A 182 18.64 10.27 -10.90
C TRP A 182 19.50 11.00 -9.86
N GLU A 183 19.17 12.22 -9.53
CA GLU A 183 19.84 12.95 -8.43
C GLU A 183 19.70 12.16 -7.12
N LYS A 184 18.50 11.65 -6.82
CA LYS A 184 18.24 10.86 -5.62
C LYS A 184 18.92 9.49 -5.69
N GLU A 185 18.79 8.76 -6.81
CA GLU A 185 19.43 7.47 -7.02
C GLU A 185 20.97 7.53 -6.93
N SER A 186 21.58 8.66 -7.32
CA SER A 186 23.03 8.86 -7.19
C SER A 186 23.49 9.05 -5.76
N ARG A 187 22.65 9.66 -4.91
CA ARG A 187 22.95 9.94 -3.50
C ARG A 187 22.61 8.75 -2.61
N SER A 188 21.43 8.19 -2.78
CA SER A 188 20.88 7.13 -1.95
C SER A 188 19.89 6.30 -2.78
N SER A 189 20.40 5.24 -3.40
CA SER A 189 19.56 4.27 -4.11
C SER A 189 18.85 3.40 -3.08
N MET A 190 17.55 3.23 -3.23
CA MET A 190 16.75 2.37 -2.36
C MET A 190 16.53 1.03 -3.05
N THR A 191 17.38 0.06 -2.70
CA THR A 191 17.30 -1.33 -3.14
C THR A 191 17.15 -2.24 -1.92
N ILE A 192 16.28 -3.24 -2.02
CA ILE A 192 16.07 -4.25 -0.98
C ILE A 192 15.99 -5.59 -1.69
N ASP A 193 17.00 -6.45 -1.45
CA ASP A 193 17.18 -7.72 -2.13
C ASP A 193 17.17 -7.54 -3.67
N ASN A 194 16.13 -8.02 -4.35
CA ASN A 194 15.96 -7.93 -5.79
C ASN A 194 14.95 -6.86 -6.25
N ILE A 195 14.58 -5.96 -5.36
CA ILE A 195 13.61 -4.89 -5.62
C ILE A 195 14.27 -3.53 -5.52
N ALA A 196 14.06 -2.67 -6.51
CA ALA A 196 14.41 -1.26 -6.48
C ALA A 196 13.15 -0.39 -6.27
N ILE A 197 13.27 0.66 -5.45
CA ILE A 197 12.18 1.59 -5.13
C ILE A 197 12.63 3.04 -5.43
N PRO A 198 12.93 3.37 -6.70
CA PRO A 198 13.25 4.74 -7.08
C PRO A 198 12.03 5.63 -6.86
N HIS A 199 12.27 6.83 -6.29
CA HIS A 199 11.18 7.75 -6.01
C HIS A 199 11.64 9.20 -6.05
N ALA A 200 10.78 10.09 -6.53
CA ALA A 200 11.00 11.53 -6.54
C ALA A 200 9.69 12.31 -6.50
N VAL A 201 9.78 13.60 -6.21
CA VAL A 201 8.64 14.52 -6.29
C VAL A 201 8.32 14.79 -7.76
N GLN A 202 7.03 14.74 -8.14
CA GLN A 202 6.49 15.13 -9.44
C GLN A 202 5.63 16.39 -9.30
N LYS A 203 5.53 17.17 -10.38
CA LYS A 203 4.80 18.45 -10.43
C LYS A 203 3.65 18.44 -11.44
N ALA A 204 3.37 17.29 -12.05
CA ALA A 204 2.33 17.15 -13.06
C ALA A 204 0.92 16.98 -12.47
N GLY A 205 0.80 16.61 -11.19
CA GLY A 205 -0.50 16.38 -10.56
C GLY A 205 -0.43 16.22 -9.04
N ASP A 206 -1.59 16.06 -8.42
CA ASP A 206 -1.79 16.06 -6.96
C ASP A 206 -1.85 14.64 -6.36
N SER A 207 -1.67 13.60 -7.17
CA SER A 207 -1.79 12.20 -6.71
C SER A 207 -0.48 11.44 -6.82
N ILE A 208 -0.32 10.44 -5.95
CA ILE A 208 0.77 9.48 -6.03
C ILE A 208 0.60 8.66 -7.31
N VAL A 209 1.66 8.56 -8.11
CA VAL A 209 1.73 7.64 -9.25
C VAL A 209 2.66 6.50 -8.90
N LEU A 210 2.12 5.29 -8.94
CA LEU A 210 2.89 4.06 -8.82
C LEU A 210 3.07 3.45 -10.19
N SER A 211 4.30 3.07 -10.50
CA SER A 211 4.64 2.29 -11.69
C SER A 211 5.42 1.06 -11.31
N VAL A 212 5.11 -0.05 -11.94
CA VAL A 212 5.78 -1.32 -11.70
C VAL A 212 6.46 -1.79 -12.97
N GLY A 213 7.76 -2.05 -12.87
CA GLY A 213 8.56 -2.65 -13.93
C GLY A 213 9.07 -4.02 -13.52
N VAL A 214 8.96 -5.01 -14.39
CA VAL A 214 9.32 -6.40 -14.10
C VAL A 214 10.33 -6.92 -15.11
N PHE A 215 11.45 -7.44 -14.62
CA PHE A 215 12.43 -8.18 -15.41
C PHE A 215 12.22 -9.69 -15.24
N ARG A 216 12.25 -10.44 -16.33
CA ARG A 216 12.23 -11.92 -16.28
C ARG A 216 13.51 -12.53 -15.70
N LYS A 217 14.63 -11.82 -15.86
CA LYS A 217 15.95 -12.24 -15.35
C LYS A 217 16.48 -11.14 -14.45
N PRO A 218 17.19 -11.51 -13.38
CA PRO A 218 17.84 -10.52 -12.53
C PRO A 218 18.74 -9.60 -13.35
N MET A 219 18.59 -8.30 -13.17
CA MET A 219 19.34 -7.26 -13.85
C MET A 219 20.39 -6.67 -12.89
N PRO A 220 21.69 -6.81 -13.18
CA PRO A 220 22.73 -6.25 -12.31
C PRO A 220 22.63 -4.72 -12.20
N TYR A 221 22.64 -4.22 -10.96
CA TYR A 221 22.70 -2.80 -10.67
C TYR A 221 23.46 -2.55 -9.37
N LYS A 222 24.60 -1.87 -9.45
CA LYS A 222 25.54 -1.68 -8.32
C LYS A 222 25.99 -3.03 -7.72
N GLU A 223 25.62 -3.32 -6.47
CA GLU A 223 25.94 -4.57 -5.77
C GLU A 223 24.74 -5.55 -5.77
N ASP A 224 23.59 -5.15 -6.33
CA ASP A 224 22.34 -5.88 -6.32
C ASP A 224 21.96 -6.46 -7.69
N ASN A 225 20.99 -7.37 -7.69
CA ASN A 225 20.40 -7.96 -8.89
C ASN A 225 18.90 -7.68 -8.89
N ILE A 226 18.48 -6.67 -9.62
CA ILE A 226 17.11 -6.17 -9.59
C ILE A 226 16.20 -6.98 -10.51
N GLN A 227 15.05 -7.38 -10.03
CA GLN A 227 14.00 -8.04 -10.80
C GLN A 227 12.71 -7.22 -10.86
N ILE A 228 12.47 -6.38 -9.87
CA ILE A 228 11.25 -5.55 -9.82
C ILE A 228 11.65 -4.10 -9.52
N ILE A 229 11.05 -3.17 -10.24
CA ILE A 229 11.17 -1.72 -9.98
C ILE A 229 9.78 -1.21 -9.56
N PHE A 230 9.67 -0.65 -8.36
CA PHE A 230 8.54 0.16 -7.93
C PHE A 230 8.91 1.64 -8.01
N LEU A 231 8.58 2.28 -9.13
CA LEU A 231 8.84 3.71 -9.32
C LEU A 231 7.67 4.52 -8.74
N LEU A 232 7.97 5.35 -7.75
CA LEU A 232 7.00 6.22 -7.08
C LEU A 232 7.22 7.69 -7.48
N ALA A 233 6.21 8.28 -8.11
CA ALA A 233 6.17 9.72 -8.33
C ALA A 233 5.22 10.35 -7.30
N LEU A 234 5.76 11.19 -6.43
CA LEU A 234 5.08 11.77 -5.27
C LEU A 234 4.65 13.20 -5.61
N PRO A 235 3.43 13.66 -5.27
CA PRO A 235 3.06 15.06 -5.44
C PRO A 235 3.87 15.97 -4.51
N GLU A 236 3.97 17.26 -4.83
CA GLU A 236 4.66 18.25 -3.97
C GLU A 236 4.01 18.36 -2.58
N GLU A 237 2.68 18.30 -2.53
CA GLU A 237 1.92 18.23 -1.28
C GLU A 237 1.21 16.87 -1.20
N ILE A 238 1.65 16.05 -0.28
CA ILE A 238 1.03 14.75 -0.04
C ILE A 238 -0.19 14.97 0.85
N ARG A 239 -1.38 15.03 0.26
CA ARG A 239 -2.65 15.20 1.00
C ARG A 239 -3.03 13.97 1.81
N ASP A 240 -2.59 12.80 1.38
CA ASP A 240 -2.84 11.51 2.00
C ASP A 240 -1.52 10.78 2.24
N GLU A 241 -0.79 11.22 3.27
CA GLU A 241 0.47 10.60 3.68
C GLU A 241 0.28 9.12 4.06
N ASN A 242 -0.90 8.76 4.53
CA ASN A 242 -1.24 7.41 4.95
C ASN A 242 -1.28 6.45 3.76
N ARG A 243 -1.75 6.91 2.60
CA ARG A 243 -1.75 6.12 1.36
C ARG A 243 -0.34 5.75 0.94
N LEU A 244 0.61 6.67 1.10
CA LEU A 244 2.03 6.40 0.84
C LEU A 244 2.59 5.37 1.80
N VAL A 245 2.27 5.46 3.09
CA VAL A 245 2.69 4.46 4.10
C VAL A 245 2.16 3.07 3.74
N CYS A 246 0.88 2.97 3.37
CA CYS A 246 0.29 1.69 2.94
C CYS A 246 1.02 1.10 1.71
N VAL A 247 1.35 1.93 0.71
CA VAL A 247 2.10 1.46 -0.47
C VAL A 247 3.47 0.89 -0.07
N TYR A 248 4.20 1.58 0.82
CA TYR A 248 5.49 1.07 1.30
C TYR A 248 5.35 -0.20 2.13
N ASP A 249 4.34 -0.29 3.01
CA ASP A 249 4.08 -1.50 3.81
C ASP A 249 3.74 -2.70 2.93
N GLU A 250 2.97 -2.48 1.86
CA GLU A 250 2.67 -3.53 0.87
C GLU A 250 3.91 -3.96 0.10
N ILE A 251 4.74 -3.02 -0.37
CA ILE A 251 6.02 -3.35 -1.02
C ILE A 251 6.91 -4.14 -0.05
N MET A 252 7.02 -3.71 1.22
CA MET A 252 7.80 -4.43 2.23
C MET A 252 7.25 -5.81 2.55
N SER A 253 5.94 -5.99 2.47
CA SER A 253 5.28 -7.30 2.61
C SER A 253 5.59 -8.22 1.42
N LEU A 254 5.64 -7.65 0.21
CA LEU A 254 6.05 -8.39 -1.00
C LEU A 254 7.52 -8.84 -0.92
N VAL A 255 8.43 -7.95 -0.51
CA VAL A 255 9.87 -8.26 -0.35
C VAL A 255 10.09 -9.50 0.52
N LYS A 256 9.26 -9.69 1.54
CA LYS A 256 9.38 -10.83 2.48
C LYS A 256 8.78 -12.13 1.96
N ASN A 257 8.20 -12.14 0.78
CA ASN A 257 7.48 -13.29 0.21
C ASN A 257 8.11 -13.73 -1.11
N ASP A 258 9.13 -14.60 -1.02
CA ASP A 258 9.87 -15.10 -2.18
C ASP A 258 8.97 -15.76 -3.22
N GLU A 259 7.95 -16.52 -2.80
CA GLU A 259 7.00 -17.16 -3.72
C GLU A 259 6.19 -16.13 -4.52
N MET A 260 5.82 -15.03 -3.88
CA MET A 260 5.07 -13.97 -4.52
C MET A 260 5.94 -13.17 -5.50
N ILE A 261 7.20 -12.91 -5.12
CA ILE A 261 8.19 -12.29 -6.01
C ILE A 261 8.40 -13.16 -7.26
N GLU A 262 8.58 -14.47 -7.09
CA GLU A 262 8.73 -15.39 -8.22
C GLU A 262 7.52 -15.33 -9.16
N LYS A 263 6.29 -15.33 -8.62
CA LYS A 263 5.07 -15.18 -9.42
C LYS A 263 4.99 -13.82 -10.13
N ILE A 264 5.37 -12.73 -9.45
CA ILE A 264 5.41 -11.38 -10.02
C ILE A 264 6.40 -11.32 -11.19
N THR A 265 7.58 -11.89 -11.05
CA THR A 265 8.62 -11.89 -12.09
C THR A 265 8.22 -12.68 -13.35
N GLN A 266 7.22 -13.55 -13.24
CA GLN A 266 6.62 -14.27 -14.38
C GLN A 266 5.48 -13.49 -15.07
N SER A 267 5.05 -12.36 -14.51
CA SER A 267 3.95 -11.57 -15.08
C SER A 267 4.39 -10.91 -16.39
N GLU A 268 3.68 -11.20 -17.47
CA GLU A 268 3.96 -10.64 -18.79
C GLU A 268 3.26 -9.29 -19.03
N ASN A 269 2.16 -9.06 -18.31
CA ASN A 269 1.32 -7.90 -18.46
C ASN A 269 0.64 -7.51 -17.14
N TYR A 270 -0.03 -6.37 -17.14
CA TYR A 270 -0.76 -5.83 -15.99
C TYR A 270 -1.77 -6.82 -15.40
N ILE A 271 -2.52 -7.53 -16.27
CA ILE A 271 -3.56 -8.48 -15.80
C ILE A 271 -2.92 -9.64 -15.03
N ASP A 272 -1.79 -10.16 -15.49
CA ASP A 272 -1.10 -11.24 -14.81
C ASP A 272 -0.55 -10.79 -13.46
N PHE A 273 0.04 -9.58 -13.40
CA PHE A 273 0.49 -8.97 -12.16
C PHE A 273 -0.67 -8.81 -11.16
N MET A 274 -1.82 -8.27 -11.61
CA MET A 274 -3.00 -8.10 -10.77
C MET A 274 -3.55 -9.44 -10.27
N LYS A 275 -3.54 -10.49 -11.09
CA LYS A 275 -3.93 -11.84 -10.65
C LYS A 275 -3.02 -12.36 -9.54
N VAL A 276 -1.73 -12.06 -9.57
CA VAL A 276 -0.80 -12.45 -8.50
C VAL A 276 -1.12 -11.69 -7.22
N LEU A 277 -1.40 -10.39 -7.29
CA LEU A 277 -1.79 -9.59 -6.13
C LEU A 277 -3.10 -10.08 -5.50
N TYR A 278 -4.10 -10.43 -6.31
CA TYR A 278 -5.42 -10.87 -5.83
C TYR A 278 -5.50 -12.36 -5.46
N LYS A 279 -4.59 -13.19 -5.97
CA LYS A 279 -4.54 -14.62 -5.59
C LYS A 279 -3.62 -14.82 -4.38
N ARG A 280 -4.07 -14.44 -3.20
CA ARG A 280 -3.55 -15.02 -1.98
C ARG A 280 -4.20 -16.41 -1.81
N ASN A 281 -3.39 -17.47 -1.91
CA ASN A 281 -3.74 -18.77 -1.35
C ASN A 281 -3.54 -18.73 0.15
#